data_ae17098459e48a2af1a7f71adbf83612
#
_entry.id   ae17098459e48a2af1a7f71adbf83612
#
_cell.length_a   1.000
_cell.length_b   1.000
_cell.length_c   1.000
_cell.angle_alpha   90.00
_cell.angle_beta   90.00
_cell.angle_gamma   90.00
#
_symmetry.space_group_name_H-M   'P 1'
#
loop_
_entity.id
_entity.type
_entity.pdbx_description
1 polymer ?
#
loop_
_entity_poly.entity_id
_entity_poly.type
_entity_poly.pdbx_seq_one_letter_code
_entity_poly.pdbx_strand_id
1 'polypeptide(L)'
;MSKQVFYWYRKYVPQSIQKFIKSIKPKWFDYLKLDLISRKNIDFSGHGETQAVKNFLDHSSSQVNYYVDIGASDGVSSSSTLEFAKNDNWSGLSIEFDNKKFSKLKFVYRKYRNITLANTKVTPSSIVSLFEQHSVPDNLTFINIDIDSYDLDVISTILQEGYKPDIVSIEINEKIPPPIYFKVLFDENHYWKGDHFYGCSINAAKIEFSKFDYKLADFKMNNAIFVNSKVFPMTKD
;
A
#
# COMPACT_ATOMS: atom_id res chain seq x y z
N MET A 1 13.62 -20.25 10.25
CA MET A 1 13.46 -21.72 10.10
C MET A 1 13.70 -22.03 8.63
N SER A 2 14.61 -22.98 8.28
CA SER A 2 14.89 -23.30 6.89
C SER A 2 13.64 -23.88 6.19
N LYS A 3 13.52 -23.76 4.86
CA LYS A 3 12.41 -24.35 4.09
C LYS A 3 12.23 -25.83 4.37
N GLN A 4 13.33 -26.58 4.59
CA GLN A 4 13.35 -27.99 4.91
C GLN A 4 12.70 -28.29 6.29
N VAL A 5 13.00 -27.51 7.32
CA VAL A 5 12.43 -27.69 8.67
C VAL A 5 10.92 -27.40 8.66
N PHE A 6 10.48 -26.39 7.87
CA PHE A 6 9.06 -26.07 7.71
C PHE A 6 8.28 -27.17 6.96
N TYR A 7 8.89 -27.74 5.91
CA TYR A 7 8.31 -28.88 5.17
C TYR A 7 8.19 -30.11 6.06
N TRP A 8 9.24 -30.45 6.81
CA TRP A 8 9.25 -31.57 7.76
C TRP A 8 8.16 -31.40 8.84
N TYR A 9 8.06 -30.21 9.44
CA TYR A 9 7.05 -29.86 10.43
C TYR A 9 5.62 -30.08 9.90
N ARG A 10 5.33 -29.62 8.68
CA ARG A 10 4.01 -29.84 8.07
C ARG A 10 3.71 -31.31 7.76
N LYS A 11 4.71 -32.07 7.34
CA LYS A 11 4.55 -33.45 6.87
C LYS A 11 4.46 -34.45 8.02
N TYR A 12 5.21 -34.25 9.10
CA TYR A 12 5.38 -35.28 10.14
C TYR A 12 4.80 -34.91 11.50
N VAL A 13 4.43 -33.67 11.75
CA VAL A 13 3.77 -33.28 13.00
C VAL A 13 2.25 -33.37 12.83
N PRO A 14 1.53 -34.18 13.63
CA PRO A 14 0.08 -34.27 13.56
C PRO A 14 -0.60 -32.91 13.66
N GLN A 15 -1.70 -32.73 12.96
CA GLN A 15 -2.43 -31.44 12.92
C GLN A 15 -2.88 -30.98 14.31
N SER A 16 -3.24 -31.91 15.20
CA SER A 16 -3.59 -31.63 16.59
C SER A 16 -2.41 -30.98 17.34
N ILE A 17 -1.20 -31.52 17.17
CA ILE A 17 0.02 -30.98 17.78
C ILE A 17 0.38 -29.64 17.16
N GLN A 18 0.22 -29.47 15.83
CA GLN A 18 0.42 -28.18 15.18
C GLN A 18 -0.54 -27.11 15.71
N LYS A 19 -1.83 -27.48 15.91
CA LYS A 19 -2.83 -26.59 16.53
C LYS A 19 -2.47 -26.26 17.98
N PHE A 20 -2.05 -27.25 18.74
CA PHE A 20 -1.62 -27.07 20.14
C PHE A 20 -0.40 -26.15 20.22
N ILE A 21 0.65 -26.38 19.42
CA ILE A 21 1.83 -25.48 19.37
C ILE A 21 1.43 -24.06 18.97
N LYS A 22 0.50 -23.89 18.03
CA LYS A 22 -0.05 -22.57 17.68
C LYS A 22 -0.82 -21.91 18.83
N SER A 23 -1.56 -22.71 19.62
CA SER A 23 -2.35 -22.18 20.74
C SER A 23 -1.52 -21.71 21.92
N ILE A 24 -0.36 -22.33 22.16
CA ILE A 24 0.58 -21.94 23.22
C ILE A 24 1.60 -20.88 22.78
N LYS A 25 1.67 -20.59 21.48
CA LYS A 25 2.57 -19.56 20.97
C LYS A 25 2.07 -18.19 21.45
N PRO A 26 2.86 -17.47 22.28
CA PRO A 26 2.45 -16.15 22.75
C PRO A 26 2.19 -15.21 21.58
N LYS A 27 1.10 -14.45 21.62
CA LYS A 27 0.73 -13.49 20.57
C LYS A 27 1.88 -12.49 20.27
N TRP A 28 2.64 -12.08 21.27
CA TRP A 28 3.78 -11.18 21.13
C TRP A 28 4.90 -11.72 20.23
N PHE A 29 4.98 -13.02 20.04
CA PHE A 29 6.01 -13.64 19.19
C PHE A 29 5.82 -13.24 17.70
N ASP A 30 4.60 -13.09 17.24
CA ASP A 30 4.32 -12.65 15.87
C ASP A 30 4.76 -11.19 15.65
N TYR A 31 4.61 -10.35 16.67
CA TYR A 31 5.10 -8.96 16.63
C TYR A 31 6.62 -8.90 16.55
N LEU A 32 7.33 -9.67 17.38
CA LEU A 32 8.79 -9.74 17.32
C LEU A 32 9.29 -10.29 15.99
N LYS A 33 8.62 -11.30 15.44
CA LYS A 33 8.97 -11.87 14.15
C LYS A 33 8.86 -10.81 13.04
N LEU A 34 7.78 -10.03 13.01
CA LEU A 34 7.60 -8.94 12.05
C LEU A 34 8.68 -7.86 12.24
N ASP A 35 8.95 -7.44 13.47
CA ASP A 35 9.99 -6.47 13.75
C ASP A 35 11.39 -6.94 13.30
N LEU A 36 11.72 -8.19 13.51
CA LEU A 36 12.98 -8.78 13.03
C LEU A 36 13.03 -8.86 11.50
N ILE A 37 11.92 -9.22 10.85
CA ILE A 37 11.84 -9.26 9.39
C ILE A 37 11.99 -7.86 8.83
N SER A 38 11.33 -6.86 9.40
CA SER A 38 11.37 -5.46 8.94
C SER A 38 12.77 -4.85 8.91
N ARG A 39 13.72 -5.41 9.68
CA ARG A 39 15.12 -4.95 9.75
C ARG A 39 15.98 -5.45 8.58
N LYS A 40 15.47 -6.38 7.77
CA LYS A 40 16.22 -6.89 6.62
C LYS A 40 16.31 -5.80 5.55
N ASN A 41 17.36 -5.87 4.74
CA ASN A 41 17.53 -5.01 3.58
C ASN A 41 17.09 -5.76 2.32
N ILE A 42 15.78 -5.88 2.15
CA ILE A 42 15.13 -6.54 1.01
C ILE A 42 13.93 -5.70 0.59
N ASP A 43 13.49 -5.83 -0.65
CA ASP A 43 12.20 -5.31 -1.08
C ASP A 43 11.07 -6.09 -0.38
N PHE A 44 10.20 -5.37 0.29
CA PHE A 44 9.06 -5.92 1.05
C PHE A 44 7.77 -5.92 0.24
N SER A 45 7.74 -5.20 -0.87
CA SER A 45 6.58 -5.17 -1.76
C SER A 45 6.28 -6.54 -2.36
N GLY A 46 5.04 -6.75 -2.78
CA GLY A 46 4.58 -8.05 -3.27
C GLY A 46 5.28 -8.49 -4.55
N HIS A 47 5.50 -7.55 -5.47
CA HIS A 47 5.96 -7.82 -6.84
C HIS A 47 7.00 -6.82 -7.36
N GLY A 48 7.72 -6.12 -6.46
CA GLY A 48 8.75 -5.15 -6.83
C GLY A 48 8.23 -3.72 -7.04
N GLU A 49 7.10 -3.40 -6.45
CA GLU A 49 6.48 -2.07 -6.50
C GLU A 49 7.40 -1.00 -5.92
N THR A 50 8.02 -1.28 -4.76
CA THR A 50 8.96 -0.34 -4.12
C THR A 50 10.13 0.00 -5.04
N GLN A 51 10.70 -0.99 -5.72
CA GLN A 51 11.82 -0.73 -6.64
C GLN A 51 11.36 0.06 -7.86
N ALA A 52 10.16 -0.23 -8.38
CA ALA A 52 9.61 0.54 -9.50
C ALA A 52 9.40 2.01 -9.11
N VAL A 53 8.83 2.30 -7.94
CA VAL A 53 8.68 3.67 -7.43
C VAL A 53 10.04 4.35 -7.27
N LYS A 54 11.05 3.68 -6.70
CA LYS A 54 12.40 4.22 -6.55
C LYS A 54 13.03 4.61 -7.87
N ASN A 55 12.88 3.79 -8.90
CA ASN A 55 13.42 4.08 -10.23
C ASN A 55 12.85 5.39 -10.82
N PHE A 56 11.58 5.73 -10.52
CA PHE A 56 11.01 7.02 -10.90
C PHE A 56 11.56 8.15 -10.02
N LEU A 57 11.71 7.94 -8.73
CA LEU A 57 12.23 8.95 -7.79
C LEU A 57 13.66 9.39 -8.13
N ASP A 58 14.50 8.49 -8.64
CA ASP A 58 15.86 8.82 -9.08
C ASP A 58 15.88 9.85 -10.22
N HIS A 59 14.76 10.06 -10.91
CA HIS A 59 14.57 11.02 -12.00
C HIS A 59 13.62 12.16 -11.61
N SER A 60 13.12 12.19 -10.38
CA SER A 60 12.21 13.23 -9.89
C SER A 60 12.96 14.49 -9.45
N SER A 61 12.40 15.64 -9.77
CA SER A 61 12.82 16.93 -9.21
C SER A 61 12.12 17.27 -7.88
N SER A 62 11.34 16.34 -7.32
CA SER A 62 10.59 16.56 -6.08
C SER A 62 11.53 16.84 -4.91
N GLN A 63 11.17 17.84 -4.10
CA GLN A 63 11.89 18.19 -2.87
C GLN A 63 11.19 17.73 -1.61
N VAL A 64 10.01 17.11 -1.75
CA VAL A 64 9.17 16.67 -0.63
C VAL A 64 9.25 15.17 -0.52
N ASN A 65 9.96 14.66 0.49
CA ASN A 65 10.02 13.24 0.77
C ASN A 65 8.89 12.84 1.75
N TYR A 66 7.67 12.74 1.20
CA TYR A 66 6.49 12.37 1.98
C TYR A 66 5.68 11.29 1.27
N TYR A 67 5.29 10.25 2.01
CA TYR A 67 4.40 9.23 1.47
C TYR A 67 3.10 9.12 2.28
N VAL A 68 2.06 8.64 1.61
CA VAL A 68 0.84 8.14 2.27
C VAL A 68 0.62 6.69 1.87
N ASP A 69 0.33 5.83 2.84
CA ASP A 69 0.02 4.41 2.66
C ASP A 69 -1.39 4.13 3.17
N ILE A 70 -2.32 3.93 2.25
CA ILE A 70 -3.73 3.69 2.55
C ILE A 70 -3.98 2.19 2.39
N GLY A 71 -4.20 1.50 3.53
CA GLY A 71 -4.23 0.04 3.61
C GLY A 71 -2.89 -0.56 4.03
N ALA A 72 -2.18 0.10 4.97
CA ALA A 72 -0.82 -0.24 5.36
C ALA A 72 -0.64 -1.63 6.01
N SER A 73 -1.71 -2.35 6.30
CA SER A 73 -1.73 -3.71 6.85
C SER A 73 -0.87 -3.81 8.13
N ASP A 74 0.04 -4.79 8.20
CA ASP A 74 0.96 -4.95 9.35
C ASP A 74 2.27 -4.14 9.20
N GLY A 75 2.40 -3.38 8.11
CA GLY A 75 3.55 -2.54 7.78
C GLY A 75 4.78 -3.28 7.27
N VAL A 76 4.68 -4.61 7.05
CA VAL A 76 5.81 -5.44 6.61
C VAL A 76 5.43 -6.37 5.46
N SER A 77 4.31 -7.08 5.62
CA SER A 77 3.87 -8.07 4.64
C SER A 77 3.37 -7.38 3.38
N SER A 78 4.05 -7.60 2.26
CA SER A 78 3.75 -6.95 0.96
C SER A 78 3.72 -5.42 1.03
N SER A 79 4.55 -4.82 1.89
CA SER A 79 4.56 -3.37 2.08
C SER A 79 5.35 -2.66 0.98
N SER A 80 4.70 -1.80 0.21
CA SER A 80 5.31 -0.93 -0.80
C SER A 80 5.99 0.30 -0.19
N THR A 81 5.78 0.58 1.12
CA THR A 81 6.21 1.82 1.77
C THR A 81 7.23 1.64 2.90
N LEU A 82 7.45 0.40 3.39
CA LEU A 82 8.34 0.15 4.53
C LEU A 82 9.77 0.68 4.31
N GLU A 83 10.28 0.62 3.08
CA GLU A 83 11.63 1.12 2.80
C GLU A 83 11.72 2.64 2.91
N PHE A 84 10.66 3.36 2.55
CA PHE A 84 10.56 4.80 2.78
C PHE A 84 10.44 5.12 4.27
N ALA A 85 9.63 4.35 5.01
CA ALA A 85 9.52 4.49 6.46
C ALA A 85 10.83 4.26 7.22
N LYS A 86 11.73 3.45 6.68
CA LYS A 86 13.07 3.18 7.24
C LYS A 86 14.08 4.30 6.99
N ASN A 87 13.80 5.20 6.07
CA ASN A 87 14.68 6.28 5.70
C ASN A 87 14.30 7.54 6.49
N ASP A 88 15.19 7.99 7.36
CA ASP A 88 14.98 9.15 8.24
C ASP A 88 14.74 10.47 7.48
N ASN A 89 15.08 10.54 6.20
CA ASN A 89 14.80 11.68 5.33
C ASN A 89 13.35 11.69 4.81
N TRP A 90 12.57 10.66 5.08
CA TRP A 90 11.17 10.56 4.68
C TRP A 90 10.25 10.76 5.87
N SER A 91 9.15 11.44 5.64
CA SER A 91 7.99 11.50 6.52
C SER A 91 6.82 10.78 5.86
N GLY A 92 5.80 10.43 6.63
CA GLY A 92 4.65 9.77 6.03
C GLY A 92 3.49 9.54 6.98
N LEU A 93 2.38 9.15 6.37
CA LEU A 93 1.15 8.73 7.05
C LEU A 93 0.79 7.32 6.58
N SER A 94 0.75 6.37 7.52
CA SER A 94 0.29 5.00 7.25
C SER A 94 -1.05 4.76 7.93
N ILE A 95 -2.05 4.36 7.14
CA ILE A 95 -3.44 4.23 7.55
C ILE A 95 -3.85 2.76 7.45
N GLU A 96 -4.42 2.22 8.53
CA GLU A 96 -4.93 0.85 8.55
C GLU A 96 -6.21 0.77 9.38
N PHE A 97 -7.22 0.14 8.81
CA PHE A 97 -8.54 0.01 9.44
C PHE A 97 -8.62 -1.16 10.44
N ASP A 98 -8.04 -2.31 10.10
CA ASP A 98 -8.12 -3.49 10.97
C ASP A 98 -7.28 -3.31 12.23
N ASN A 99 -7.92 -3.34 13.38
CA ASN A 99 -7.28 -3.13 14.69
C ASN A 99 -6.13 -4.12 14.98
N LYS A 100 -6.19 -5.36 14.46
CA LYS A 100 -5.15 -6.36 14.69
C LYS A 100 -3.94 -6.12 13.80
N LYS A 101 -4.18 -5.77 12.53
CA LYS A 101 -3.14 -5.37 11.58
C LYS A 101 -2.49 -4.08 12.09
N PHE A 102 -3.29 -3.06 12.45
CA PHE A 102 -2.79 -1.80 12.99
C PHE A 102 -1.94 -1.96 14.27
N SER A 103 -2.33 -2.84 15.17
CA SER A 103 -1.52 -3.11 16.38
C SER A 103 -0.13 -3.64 16.03
N LYS A 104 0.00 -4.44 14.96
CA LYS A 104 1.30 -4.93 14.46
C LYS A 104 2.08 -3.81 13.78
N LEU A 105 1.41 -3.04 12.89
CA LEU A 105 1.97 -1.84 12.26
C LEU A 105 2.56 -0.90 13.32
N LYS A 106 1.77 -0.54 14.33
CA LYS A 106 2.21 0.33 15.44
C LYS A 106 3.43 -0.24 16.17
N PHE A 107 3.48 -1.55 16.41
CA PHE A 107 4.61 -2.17 17.06
C PHE A 107 5.88 -2.11 16.20
N VAL A 108 5.80 -2.40 14.92
CA VAL A 108 6.94 -2.35 13.99
C VAL A 108 7.41 -0.91 13.82
N TYR A 109 6.48 0.03 13.61
CA TYR A 109 6.78 1.43 13.27
C TYR A 109 7.12 2.32 14.48
N ARG A 110 7.07 1.82 15.72
CA ARG A 110 7.44 2.57 16.93
C ARG A 110 8.84 3.20 16.91
N LYS A 111 9.70 2.71 16.03
CA LYS A 111 11.08 3.16 15.83
C LYS A 111 11.23 4.22 14.72
N TYR A 112 10.23 4.41 13.86
CA TYR A 112 10.25 5.35 12.74
C TYR A 112 9.52 6.64 13.16
N ARG A 113 10.29 7.60 13.69
CA ARG A 113 9.74 8.79 14.37
C ARG A 113 9.04 9.76 13.44
N ASN A 114 9.38 9.75 12.16
CA ASN A 114 8.81 10.65 11.15
C ASN A 114 7.54 10.10 10.50
N ILE A 115 7.07 8.92 10.95
CA ILE A 115 5.89 8.27 10.40
C ILE A 115 4.73 8.37 11.37
N THR A 116 3.67 8.98 10.91
CA THR A 116 2.39 9.06 11.62
C THR A 116 1.54 7.84 11.28
N LEU A 117 0.78 7.35 12.26
CA LEU A 117 -0.09 6.18 12.09
C LEU A 117 -1.53 6.56 12.42
N ALA A 118 -2.47 6.19 11.53
CA ALA A 118 -3.90 6.38 11.76
C ALA A 118 -4.64 5.04 11.71
N ASN A 119 -5.43 4.76 12.76
CA ASN A 119 -6.30 3.58 12.79
C ASN A 119 -7.73 4.00 12.47
N THR A 120 -8.03 4.05 11.20
CA THR A 120 -9.34 4.49 10.74
C THR A 120 -9.69 3.87 9.39
N LYS A 121 -10.99 3.75 9.12
CA LYS A 121 -11.48 3.39 7.79
C LYS A 121 -11.43 4.62 6.89
N VAL A 122 -10.84 4.46 5.73
CA VAL A 122 -10.82 5.50 4.70
C VAL A 122 -12.05 5.37 3.82
N THR A 123 -12.69 6.52 3.54
CA THR A 123 -13.79 6.64 2.58
C THR A 123 -13.56 7.88 1.70
N PRO A 124 -14.19 7.99 0.53
CA PRO A 124 -14.11 9.22 -0.27
C PRO A 124 -14.47 10.48 0.52
N SER A 125 -15.45 10.40 1.44
CA SER A 125 -15.88 11.54 2.24
C SER A 125 -14.98 11.89 3.42
N SER A 126 -14.13 10.96 3.87
CA SER A 126 -13.29 11.16 5.07
C SER A 126 -11.82 11.44 4.77
N ILE A 127 -11.34 11.07 3.57
CA ILE A 127 -9.90 11.07 3.29
C ILE A 127 -9.27 12.46 3.33
N VAL A 128 -9.98 13.47 2.83
CA VAL A 128 -9.45 14.85 2.79
C VAL A 128 -9.30 15.42 4.20
N SER A 129 -10.34 15.30 5.03
CA SER A 129 -10.26 15.76 6.43
C SER A 129 -9.19 14.99 7.22
N LEU A 130 -8.95 13.71 6.89
CA LEU A 130 -7.88 12.95 7.50
C LEU A 130 -6.49 13.49 7.07
N PHE A 131 -6.33 13.87 5.80
CA PHE A 131 -5.10 14.47 5.31
C PHE A 131 -4.82 15.82 5.97
N GLU A 132 -5.85 16.68 6.09
CA GLU A 132 -5.77 17.96 6.80
C GLU A 132 -5.38 17.76 8.26
N GLN A 133 -6.04 16.83 8.97
CA GLN A 133 -5.77 16.51 10.38
C GLN A 133 -4.31 16.10 10.61
N HIS A 134 -3.70 15.42 9.64
CA HIS A 134 -2.32 14.94 9.74
C HIS A 134 -1.32 15.82 8.99
N SER A 135 -1.74 16.99 8.50
CA SER A 135 -0.90 17.95 7.78
C SER A 135 -0.16 17.32 6.62
N VAL A 136 -0.85 16.48 5.84
CA VAL A 136 -0.30 15.88 4.62
C VAL A 136 -0.04 17.00 3.60
N PRO A 137 1.16 17.13 3.03
CA PRO A 137 1.45 18.18 2.05
C PRO A 137 0.71 17.91 0.73
N ASP A 138 0.20 18.97 0.09
CA ASP A 138 -0.55 18.86 -1.18
C ASP A 138 0.29 18.28 -2.32
N ASN A 139 1.61 18.57 -2.32
CA ASN A 139 2.58 18.11 -3.31
C ASN A 139 3.45 16.96 -2.76
N LEU A 140 2.84 16.01 -2.08
CA LEU A 140 3.55 14.85 -1.55
C LEU A 140 4.14 13.98 -2.69
N THR A 141 5.13 13.18 -2.35
CA THR A 141 5.87 12.40 -3.35
C THR A 141 5.15 11.13 -3.77
N PHE A 142 4.60 10.36 -2.82
CA PHE A 142 4.09 9.04 -3.12
C PHE A 142 2.81 8.71 -2.35
N ILE A 143 1.80 8.18 -3.05
CA ILE A 143 0.64 7.52 -2.46
C ILE A 143 0.63 6.05 -2.90
N ASN A 144 0.52 5.16 -1.93
CA ASN A 144 0.12 3.78 -2.12
C ASN A 144 -1.32 3.61 -1.61
N ILE A 145 -2.19 3.01 -2.42
CA ILE A 145 -3.55 2.69 -2.03
C ILE A 145 -3.89 1.26 -2.40
N ASP A 146 -4.23 0.46 -1.39
CA ASP A 146 -4.60 -0.95 -1.49
C ASP A 146 -5.54 -1.27 -0.30
N ILE A 147 -6.84 -1.07 -0.52
CA ILE A 147 -7.89 -1.32 0.49
C ILE A 147 -8.82 -2.45 0.08
N ASP A 148 -8.45 -3.18 -0.98
CA ASP A 148 -9.23 -4.30 -1.50
C ASP A 148 -10.70 -3.92 -1.84
N SER A 149 -10.99 -2.67 -2.23
CA SER A 149 -12.37 -2.19 -2.37
C SER A 149 -12.52 -1.07 -3.41
N TYR A 150 -12.94 0.10 -2.97
CA TYR A 150 -13.25 1.28 -3.78
C TYR A 150 -12.06 2.25 -3.91
N ASP A 151 -10.87 1.71 -4.10
CA ASP A 151 -9.60 2.40 -4.20
C ASP A 151 -9.63 3.58 -5.17
N LEU A 152 -10.23 3.36 -6.35
CA LEU A 152 -10.33 4.39 -7.39
C LEU A 152 -11.19 5.59 -6.96
N ASP A 153 -12.24 5.39 -6.18
CA ASP A 153 -13.07 6.48 -5.68
C ASP A 153 -12.32 7.32 -4.64
N VAL A 154 -11.53 6.68 -3.77
CA VAL A 154 -10.71 7.38 -2.78
C VAL A 154 -9.63 8.23 -3.45
N ILE A 155 -8.85 7.65 -4.37
CA ILE A 155 -7.78 8.39 -5.03
C ILE A 155 -8.34 9.51 -5.93
N SER A 156 -9.46 9.28 -6.60
CA SER A 156 -10.13 10.32 -7.39
C SER A 156 -10.50 11.52 -6.53
N THR A 157 -11.03 11.29 -5.34
CA THR A 157 -11.34 12.38 -4.40
C THR A 157 -10.08 13.13 -3.97
N ILE A 158 -9.00 12.44 -3.63
CA ILE A 158 -7.72 13.06 -3.26
C ILE A 158 -7.24 14.01 -4.37
N LEU A 159 -7.26 13.54 -5.62
CA LEU A 159 -6.81 14.34 -6.77
C LEU A 159 -7.77 15.50 -7.08
N GLN A 160 -9.08 15.33 -6.93
CA GLN A 160 -10.10 16.38 -7.12
C GLN A 160 -9.94 17.52 -6.12
N GLU A 161 -9.60 17.20 -4.88
CA GLU A 161 -9.39 18.19 -3.80
C GLU A 161 -8.01 18.87 -3.85
N GLY A 162 -7.25 18.62 -4.91
CA GLY A 162 -6.05 19.39 -5.24
C GLY A 162 -4.73 18.81 -4.73
N TYR A 163 -4.72 17.64 -4.08
CA TYR A 163 -3.49 16.93 -3.79
C TYR A 163 -2.83 16.42 -5.08
N LYS A 164 -1.51 16.58 -5.17
CA LYS A 164 -0.76 16.29 -6.39
C LYS A 164 0.46 15.42 -6.10
N PRO A 165 0.26 14.16 -5.70
CA PRO A 165 1.38 13.24 -5.50
C PRO A 165 2.19 13.12 -6.81
N ASP A 166 3.50 12.98 -6.72
CA ASP A 166 4.33 12.74 -7.90
C ASP A 166 4.05 11.37 -8.49
N ILE A 167 3.83 10.38 -7.61
CA ILE A 167 3.64 8.97 -7.96
C ILE A 167 2.44 8.42 -7.17
N VAL A 168 1.60 7.63 -7.82
CA VAL A 168 0.52 6.87 -7.20
C VAL A 168 0.64 5.40 -7.59
N SER A 169 0.69 4.51 -6.60
CA SER A 169 0.47 3.07 -6.76
C SER A 169 -0.96 2.75 -6.32
N ILE A 170 -1.72 2.11 -7.18
CA ILE A 170 -3.11 1.73 -6.91
C ILE A 170 -3.35 0.26 -7.21
N GLU A 171 -4.09 -0.42 -6.32
CA GLU A 171 -4.53 -1.78 -6.59
C GLU A 171 -5.51 -1.80 -7.77
N ILE A 172 -5.26 -2.71 -8.70
CA ILE A 172 -6.14 -2.98 -9.82
C ILE A 172 -6.55 -4.45 -9.87
N ASN A 173 -7.69 -4.72 -10.45
CA ASN A 173 -8.15 -6.08 -10.75
C ASN A 173 -7.52 -6.56 -12.06
N GLU A 174 -6.41 -7.27 -11.96
CA GLU A 174 -5.63 -7.78 -13.09
C GLU A 174 -6.39 -8.80 -13.96
N LYS A 175 -7.51 -9.31 -13.45
CA LYS A 175 -8.36 -10.29 -14.16
C LYS A 175 -9.32 -9.63 -15.15
N ILE A 176 -9.45 -8.30 -15.08
CA ILE A 176 -10.35 -7.53 -15.96
C ILE A 176 -9.52 -6.83 -17.05
N PRO A 177 -9.43 -7.42 -18.26
CA PRO A 177 -8.56 -6.89 -19.31
C PRO A 177 -9.13 -5.62 -19.95
N PRO A 178 -8.27 -4.80 -20.58
CA PRO A 178 -8.72 -3.74 -21.48
C PRO A 178 -9.57 -4.32 -22.63
N PRO A 179 -10.59 -3.59 -23.14
CA PRO A 179 -10.94 -2.21 -22.80
C PRO A 179 -12.03 -2.10 -21.73
N ILE A 180 -12.27 -3.11 -20.92
CA ILE A 180 -13.37 -3.14 -19.96
C ILE A 180 -13.17 -2.05 -18.91
N TYR A 181 -14.18 -1.20 -18.73
CA TYR A 181 -14.27 -0.23 -17.65
C TYR A 181 -14.97 -0.88 -16.46
N PHE A 182 -14.25 -1.10 -15.38
CA PHE A 182 -14.78 -1.67 -14.15
C PHE A 182 -14.18 -0.94 -12.95
N LYS A 183 -15.00 -0.65 -11.95
CA LYS A 183 -14.56 -0.28 -10.60
C LYS A 183 -15.58 -0.75 -9.58
N VAL A 184 -15.12 -1.07 -8.39
CA VAL A 184 -15.99 -1.22 -7.23
C VAL A 184 -16.51 0.16 -6.87
N LEU A 185 -17.84 0.33 -6.85
CA LEU A 185 -18.45 1.57 -6.39
C LEU A 185 -18.36 1.67 -4.87
N PHE A 186 -18.23 2.90 -4.37
CA PHE A 186 -18.22 3.14 -2.94
C PHE A 186 -19.49 2.59 -2.28
N ASP A 187 -19.28 1.69 -1.35
CA ASP A 187 -20.25 1.22 -0.35
C ASP A 187 -19.49 1.10 0.98
N GLU A 188 -19.99 1.81 1.98
CA GLU A 188 -19.34 1.81 3.30
C GLU A 188 -19.21 0.41 3.92
N ASN A 189 -20.10 -0.51 3.56
CA ASN A 189 -20.09 -1.89 4.05
C ASN A 189 -19.32 -2.86 3.16
N HIS A 190 -18.80 -2.38 2.01
CA HIS A 190 -18.03 -3.24 1.13
C HIS A 190 -16.67 -3.57 1.76
N TYR A 191 -16.30 -4.83 1.68
CA TYR A 191 -14.95 -5.35 1.96
C TYR A 191 -14.74 -6.62 1.12
N TRP A 192 -13.51 -6.87 0.74
CA TRP A 192 -13.15 -8.05 -0.04
C TRP A 192 -13.42 -9.36 0.73
N LYS A 193 -14.09 -10.30 0.07
CA LYS A 193 -14.48 -11.60 0.63
C LYS A 193 -13.67 -12.77 0.07
N GLY A 194 -12.53 -12.49 -0.57
CA GLY A 194 -11.73 -13.50 -1.24
C GLY A 194 -12.27 -13.90 -2.63
N ASP A 195 -13.11 -13.06 -3.21
CA ASP A 195 -13.69 -13.22 -4.55
C ASP A 195 -12.92 -12.37 -5.60
N HIS A 196 -13.53 -12.17 -6.77
CA HIS A 196 -12.96 -11.37 -7.86
C HIS A 196 -13.51 -9.94 -7.91
N PHE A 197 -14.14 -9.47 -6.84
CA PHE A 197 -14.82 -8.18 -6.80
C PHE A 197 -14.07 -7.20 -5.89
N TYR A 198 -13.00 -6.57 -6.40
CA TYR A 198 -12.14 -5.62 -5.71
C TYR A 198 -11.52 -4.62 -6.70
N GLY A 199 -11.10 -3.46 -6.19
CA GLY A 199 -10.34 -2.46 -6.93
C GLY A 199 -11.01 -1.96 -8.21
N CYS A 200 -10.23 -1.74 -9.23
CA CYS A 200 -10.69 -1.29 -10.56
C CYS A 200 -9.90 -1.95 -11.68
N SER A 201 -10.45 -1.92 -12.92
CA SER A 201 -9.69 -2.32 -14.10
C SER A 201 -8.61 -1.30 -14.43
N ILE A 202 -7.52 -1.75 -15.06
CA ILE A 202 -6.45 -0.85 -15.56
C ILE A 202 -7.02 0.24 -16.49
N ASN A 203 -8.04 -0.10 -17.28
CA ASN A 203 -8.68 0.87 -18.17
C ASN A 203 -9.45 1.95 -17.42
N ALA A 204 -10.18 1.60 -16.34
CA ALA A 204 -10.87 2.57 -15.51
C ALA A 204 -9.86 3.49 -14.80
N ALA A 205 -8.77 2.93 -14.25
CA ALA A 205 -7.70 3.71 -13.65
C ALA A 205 -7.07 4.69 -14.65
N LYS A 206 -6.70 4.23 -15.87
CA LYS A 206 -6.14 5.11 -16.91
C LYS A 206 -7.06 6.27 -17.25
N ILE A 207 -8.35 6.02 -17.43
CA ILE A 207 -9.33 7.07 -17.75
C ILE A 207 -9.43 8.06 -16.61
N GLU A 208 -9.51 7.61 -15.36
CA GLU A 208 -9.63 8.49 -14.20
C GLU A 208 -8.37 9.34 -14.00
N PHE A 209 -7.22 8.72 -13.97
CA PHE A 209 -5.94 9.40 -13.77
C PHE A 209 -5.59 10.41 -14.89
N SER A 210 -6.04 10.14 -16.14
CA SER A 210 -5.81 11.07 -17.25
C SER A 210 -6.49 12.43 -17.09
N LYS A 211 -7.56 12.52 -16.30
CA LYS A 211 -8.26 13.77 -15.99
C LYS A 211 -7.40 14.75 -15.16
N PHE A 212 -6.37 14.22 -14.48
CA PHE A 212 -5.50 14.96 -13.57
C PHE A 212 -4.04 15.02 -14.05
N ASP A 213 -3.78 14.79 -15.33
CA ASP A 213 -2.44 14.81 -15.94
C ASP A 213 -1.52 13.67 -15.46
N TYR A 214 -2.06 12.53 -15.03
CA TYR A 214 -1.25 11.34 -14.71
C TYR A 214 -1.23 10.36 -15.87
N LYS A 215 -0.11 9.63 -15.98
CA LYS A 215 0.09 8.57 -16.97
C LYS A 215 0.49 7.28 -16.29
N LEU A 216 0.01 6.16 -16.84
CA LEU A 216 0.48 4.84 -16.44
C LEU A 216 1.96 4.71 -16.82
N ALA A 217 2.80 4.46 -15.84
CA ALA A 217 4.25 4.39 -16.00
C ALA A 217 4.79 2.96 -15.84
N ASP A 218 4.19 2.16 -14.95
CA ASP A 218 4.57 0.76 -14.74
C ASP A 218 3.38 -0.06 -14.22
N PHE A 219 3.54 -1.37 -14.23
CA PHE A 219 2.52 -2.31 -13.84
C PHE A 219 3.16 -3.54 -13.18
N LYS A 220 2.78 -3.82 -11.95
CA LYS A 220 3.31 -4.91 -11.13
C LYS A 220 2.16 -5.79 -10.62
N MET A 221 1.87 -6.86 -11.36
CA MET A 221 0.77 -7.79 -11.05
C MET A 221 -0.58 -7.06 -10.86
N ASN A 222 -1.05 -6.92 -9.64
CA ASN A 222 -2.28 -6.23 -9.28
C ASN A 222 -2.07 -4.75 -8.86
N ASN A 223 -0.88 -4.19 -9.09
CA ASN A 223 -0.59 -2.78 -8.79
C ASN A 223 -0.22 -2.02 -10.06
N ALA A 224 -0.89 -0.90 -10.30
CA ALA A 224 -0.59 0.04 -11.38
C ALA A 224 0.07 1.30 -10.82
N ILE A 225 1.19 1.70 -11.42
CA ILE A 225 1.96 2.88 -11.01
C ILE A 225 1.70 3.99 -12.00
N PHE A 226 1.12 5.08 -11.50
CA PHE A 226 0.86 6.30 -12.26
C PHE A 226 1.81 7.40 -11.81
N VAL A 227 2.29 8.20 -12.76
CA VAL A 227 3.18 9.34 -12.50
C VAL A 227 2.56 10.64 -13.01
N ASN A 228 2.79 11.72 -12.29
CA ASN A 228 2.38 13.05 -12.68
C ASN A 228 3.19 13.51 -13.90
N SER A 229 2.54 13.79 -15.03
CA SER A 229 3.19 14.13 -16.30
C SER A 229 3.97 15.46 -16.25
N LYS A 230 3.69 16.32 -15.26
CA LYS A 230 4.42 17.58 -15.05
C LYS A 230 5.75 17.38 -14.35
N VAL A 231 5.82 16.36 -13.48
CA VAL A 231 7.03 15.98 -12.74
C VAL A 231 7.91 15.07 -13.60
N PHE A 232 7.27 14.16 -14.32
CA PHE A 232 7.93 13.18 -15.21
C PHE A 232 7.49 13.40 -16.67
N PRO A 233 8.05 14.40 -17.37
CA PRO A 233 7.75 14.58 -18.77
C PRO A 233 8.27 13.37 -19.56
N MET A 234 7.34 12.52 -20.00
CA MET A 234 7.68 11.40 -20.89
C MET A 234 8.19 11.96 -22.21
N THR A 235 9.39 11.56 -22.63
CA THR A 235 9.87 11.84 -23.98
C THR A 235 8.85 11.31 -24.99
N LYS A 236 8.48 12.14 -25.96
CA LYS A 236 7.67 11.68 -27.09
C LYS A 236 8.58 10.78 -27.93
N ASP A 237 8.42 9.47 -27.78
CA ASP A 237 8.86 8.52 -28.80
C ASP A 237 7.76 8.36 -29.87
#